data_899ce3eadcdcdc5ac60533ea2b86562a
#
_entry.id   899ce3eadcdcdc5ac60533ea2b86562a
#
_cell.length_a   1.000
_cell.length_b   1.000
_cell.length_c   1.000
_cell.angle_alpha   90.00
_cell.angle_beta   90.00
_cell.angle_gamma   90.00
#
_symmetry.space_group_name_H-M   'P 1'
#
loop_
_entity.id
_entity.type
_entity.pdbx_description
1 polymer ?
#
loop_
_entity_poly.entity_id
_entity_poly.type
_entity_poly.pdbx_seq_one_letter_code
_entity_poly.pdbx_strand_id
1 'polypeptide(L)'
;MTFSVVIPCYNCENTLEGTVSSIRASGLTDYEILLIDDGSADGTAKLCDELCGKYPEFRCIHQKNAGVSAARNRGMDEARGGYIWFVDADDTVDAGALSYAADIVVRQQPDMLLFGMSFDYYRRGRLYRRDKLVPPAEGMLAAERIKEDFGEFYSCNALTTACNKLIRRDILINSGTRFHEDMILMEDFLFVLELLPHCRTVYSLPDAIYRYRQAEDEKSAYYRLQKIADLAEYIQPIADGICRLQIPCAEAITEKIYEMLLRQSMAYASLRQIQRRLVLHQAGKYAEALPYKNAFGIWIHYRLSHMRHETAVFLKSKCALLKQNCP
;
A
#
# COMPACT_ATOMS: atom_id res chain seq x y z
N MET A 1 27.03 4.79 4.35
CA MET A 1 25.91 3.97 3.84
C MET A 1 24.76 4.86 3.48
N THR A 2 24.37 4.81 2.23
CA THR A 2 23.35 5.73 1.69
C THR A 2 21.93 5.16 1.83
N PHE A 3 21.76 3.85 1.67
CA PHE A 3 20.42 3.25 1.66
C PHE A 3 20.29 2.09 2.66
N SER A 4 19.14 2.01 3.33
CA SER A 4 18.67 0.82 4.04
C SER A 4 17.42 0.30 3.34
N VAL A 5 17.50 -0.91 2.80
CA VAL A 5 16.36 -1.61 2.21
C VAL A 5 15.74 -2.50 3.28
N VAL A 6 14.51 -2.20 3.69
CA VAL A 6 13.77 -2.93 4.73
C VAL A 6 12.81 -3.89 4.06
N ILE A 7 12.96 -5.18 4.32
CA ILE A 7 12.14 -6.26 3.76
C ILE A 7 11.43 -6.98 4.91
N PRO A 8 10.14 -6.73 5.16
CA PRO A 8 9.35 -7.55 6.07
C PRO A 8 9.16 -8.95 5.48
N CYS A 9 9.53 -9.99 6.21
CA CYS A 9 9.51 -11.38 5.80
C CYS A 9 8.53 -12.17 6.66
N TYR A 10 7.53 -12.80 6.05
CA TYR A 10 6.63 -13.71 6.71
C TYR A 10 6.12 -14.79 5.75
N ASN A 11 6.55 -16.04 5.97
CA ASN A 11 6.21 -17.20 5.13
C ASN A 11 6.46 -16.94 3.63
N CYS A 12 7.65 -16.43 3.30
CA CYS A 12 8.06 -16.02 1.95
C CYS A 12 9.24 -16.83 1.40
N GLU A 13 9.47 -18.06 1.86
CA GLU A 13 10.58 -18.94 1.43
C GLU A 13 10.69 -19.11 -0.09
N ASN A 14 9.55 -19.03 -0.81
CA ASN A 14 9.49 -19.24 -2.26
C ASN A 14 9.70 -17.96 -3.09
N THR A 15 9.76 -16.78 -2.47
CA THR A 15 9.80 -15.49 -3.19
C THR A 15 11.01 -14.63 -2.81
N LEU A 16 11.43 -14.68 -1.56
CA LEU A 16 12.46 -13.82 -0.99
C LEU A 16 13.77 -13.81 -1.78
N GLU A 17 14.25 -14.98 -2.25
CA GLU A 17 15.48 -15.05 -3.03
C GLU A 17 15.38 -14.28 -4.37
N GLY A 18 14.22 -14.34 -5.02
CA GLY A 18 13.92 -13.55 -6.22
C GLY A 18 13.93 -12.06 -5.94
N THR A 19 13.30 -11.64 -4.84
CA THR A 19 13.25 -10.24 -4.40
C THR A 19 14.65 -9.68 -4.15
N VAL A 20 15.45 -10.33 -3.30
CA VAL A 20 16.80 -9.85 -2.99
C VAL A 20 17.73 -9.88 -4.20
N SER A 21 17.61 -10.86 -5.08
CA SER A 21 18.36 -10.94 -6.32
C SER A 21 18.05 -9.76 -7.25
N SER A 22 16.79 -9.37 -7.35
CA SER A 22 16.38 -8.22 -8.16
C SER A 22 16.90 -6.89 -7.59
N ILE A 23 16.90 -6.73 -6.26
CA ILE A 23 17.47 -5.54 -5.60
C ILE A 23 18.97 -5.45 -5.87
N ARG A 24 19.71 -6.54 -5.75
CA ARG A 24 21.15 -6.58 -6.04
C ARG A 24 21.47 -6.27 -7.50
N ALA A 25 20.57 -6.60 -8.42
CA ALA A 25 20.69 -6.27 -9.84
C ALA A 25 20.16 -4.87 -10.21
N SER A 26 19.55 -4.14 -9.28
CA SER A 26 18.85 -2.87 -9.55
C SER A 26 19.77 -1.68 -9.86
N GLY A 27 21.07 -1.81 -9.62
CA GLY A 27 22.04 -0.73 -9.76
C GLY A 27 22.18 0.14 -8.52
N LEU A 28 21.52 -0.20 -7.41
CA LEU A 28 21.73 0.45 -6.12
C LEU A 28 23.11 0.11 -5.58
N THR A 29 23.81 1.12 -5.07
CA THR A 29 25.13 0.99 -4.45
C THR A 29 25.13 1.56 -3.05
N ASP A 30 26.10 1.18 -2.23
CA ASP A 30 26.26 1.67 -0.85
C ASP A 30 25.00 1.49 0.01
N TYR A 31 24.50 0.25 0.10
CA TYR A 31 23.26 -0.11 0.78
C TYR A 31 23.46 -1.26 1.78
N GLU A 32 22.51 -1.38 2.69
CA GLU A 32 22.26 -2.60 3.47
C GLU A 32 20.87 -3.15 3.14
N ILE A 33 20.68 -4.45 3.32
CA ILE A 33 19.37 -5.10 3.31
C ILE A 33 19.06 -5.61 4.71
N LEU A 34 17.93 -5.16 5.26
CA LEU A 34 17.40 -5.58 6.55
C LEU A 34 16.25 -6.55 6.31
N LEU A 35 16.49 -7.85 6.54
CA LEU A 35 15.47 -8.88 6.51
C LEU A 35 14.81 -8.95 7.90
N ILE A 36 13.55 -8.59 8.02
CA ILE A 36 12.82 -8.62 9.27
C ILE A 36 11.88 -9.83 9.24
N ASP A 37 12.33 -10.97 9.77
CA ASP A 37 11.52 -12.16 9.87
C ASP A 37 10.51 -12.02 11.01
N ASP A 38 9.25 -11.90 10.64
CA ASP A 38 8.11 -11.68 11.53
C ASP A 38 7.52 -13.03 12.03
N GLY A 39 8.39 -13.91 12.53
CA GLY A 39 8.00 -15.18 13.13
C GLY A 39 7.44 -16.18 12.12
N SER A 40 8.13 -16.38 11.00
CA SER A 40 7.73 -17.32 9.95
C SER A 40 7.67 -18.75 10.45
N ALA A 41 6.73 -19.53 9.91
CA ALA A 41 6.53 -20.94 10.22
C ALA A 41 7.06 -21.90 9.13
N ASP A 42 7.48 -21.35 7.99
CA ASP A 42 8.10 -22.07 6.86
C ASP A 42 9.64 -21.96 6.88
N GLY A 43 10.31 -22.19 5.76
CA GLY A 43 11.77 -22.10 5.64
C GLY A 43 12.33 -20.66 5.59
N THR A 44 11.50 -19.61 5.72
CA THR A 44 11.91 -18.21 5.58
C THR A 44 13.01 -17.80 6.55
N ALA A 45 12.87 -18.13 7.85
CA ALA A 45 13.88 -17.76 8.86
C ALA A 45 15.27 -18.33 8.51
N LYS A 46 15.32 -19.60 8.13
CA LYS A 46 16.56 -20.28 7.69
C LYS A 46 17.13 -19.61 6.43
N LEU A 47 16.30 -19.28 5.46
CA LEU A 47 16.72 -18.60 4.24
C LEU A 47 17.31 -17.19 4.54
N CYS A 48 16.71 -16.45 5.48
CA CYS A 48 17.24 -15.16 5.92
C CYS A 48 18.65 -15.29 6.50
N ASP A 49 18.88 -16.30 7.36
CA ASP A 49 20.21 -16.56 7.92
C ASP A 49 21.24 -16.97 6.86
N GLU A 50 20.85 -17.84 5.91
CA GLU A 50 21.70 -18.25 4.78
C GLU A 50 22.08 -17.05 3.91
N LEU A 51 21.14 -16.14 3.61
CA LEU A 51 21.41 -14.91 2.85
C LEU A 51 22.37 -13.99 3.61
N CYS A 52 22.23 -13.82 4.92
CA CYS A 52 23.14 -13.03 5.75
C CYS A 52 24.55 -13.66 5.84
N GLY A 53 24.63 -14.98 5.87
CA GLY A 53 25.92 -15.68 5.81
C GLY A 53 26.64 -15.54 4.46
N LYS A 54 25.89 -15.34 3.38
CA LYS A 54 26.40 -15.24 2.01
C LYS A 54 26.78 -13.81 1.61
N TYR A 55 26.07 -12.79 2.12
CA TYR A 55 26.20 -11.40 1.70
C TYR A 55 26.46 -10.49 2.90
N PRO A 56 27.61 -9.83 2.98
CA PRO A 56 27.98 -9.01 4.14
C PRO A 56 27.14 -7.74 4.31
N GLU A 57 26.46 -7.29 3.25
CA GLU A 57 25.52 -6.17 3.27
C GLU A 57 24.14 -6.53 3.84
N PHE A 58 23.87 -7.81 4.16
CA PHE A 58 22.59 -8.27 4.69
C PHE A 58 22.65 -8.40 6.21
N ARG A 59 21.55 -8.06 6.84
CA ARG A 59 21.30 -8.27 8.28
C ARG A 59 19.91 -8.86 8.44
N CYS A 60 19.78 -9.88 9.31
CA CYS A 60 18.50 -10.47 9.66
C CYS A 60 18.13 -10.15 11.11
N ILE A 61 16.87 -9.91 11.35
CA ILE A 61 16.29 -9.71 12.68
C ILE A 61 15.04 -10.60 12.76
N HIS A 62 15.05 -11.55 13.69
CA HIS A 62 13.90 -12.37 13.98
C HIS A 62 13.08 -11.75 15.10
N GLN A 63 11.76 -11.70 14.92
CA GLN A 63 10.83 -11.25 15.93
C GLN A 63 9.64 -12.20 16.05
N LYS A 64 8.90 -12.09 17.15
CA LYS A 64 7.59 -12.76 17.25
C LYS A 64 6.62 -12.08 16.30
N ASN A 65 5.78 -12.88 15.62
CA ASN A 65 4.80 -12.35 14.68
C ASN A 65 3.95 -11.23 15.30
N ALA A 66 4.03 -10.04 14.69
CA ALA A 66 3.32 -8.83 15.10
C ALA A 66 2.75 -8.06 13.89
N GLY A 67 2.88 -8.60 12.68
CA GLY A 67 2.35 -8.03 11.45
C GLY A 67 3.34 -7.15 10.67
N VAL A 68 2.99 -6.87 9.42
CA VAL A 68 3.85 -6.16 8.46
C VAL A 68 4.24 -4.76 8.95
N SER A 69 3.31 -4.04 9.59
CA SER A 69 3.55 -2.71 10.17
C SER A 69 4.63 -2.76 11.25
N ALA A 70 4.55 -3.72 12.18
CA ALA A 70 5.55 -3.92 13.23
C ALA A 70 6.92 -4.29 12.65
N ALA A 71 6.96 -5.15 11.62
CA ALA A 71 8.19 -5.50 10.93
C ALA A 71 8.83 -4.30 10.21
N ARG A 72 8.03 -3.46 9.53
CA ARG A 72 8.52 -2.23 8.91
C ARG A 72 9.03 -1.23 9.94
N ASN A 73 8.31 -1.06 11.06
CA ASN A 73 8.73 -0.22 12.19
C ASN A 73 10.06 -0.70 12.77
N ARG A 74 10.20 -1.99 13.00
CA ARG A 74 11.46 -2.58 13.45
C ARG A 74 12.61 -2.32 12.48
N GLY A 75 12.34 -2.46 11.18
CA GLY A 75 13.33 -2.15 10.14
C GLY A 75 13.75 -0.68 10.14
N MET A 76 12.83 0.26 10.39
CA MET A 76 13.16 1.69 10.54
C MET A 76 14.09 1.95 11.74
N ASP A 77 13.85 1.28 12.86
CA ASP A 77 14.68 1.42 14.07
C ASP A 77 16.11 0.91 13.86
N GLU A 78 16.26 -0.15 13.09
CA GLU A 78 17.54 -0.83 12.83
C GLU A 78 18.30 -0.24 11.62
N ALA A 79 17.63 0.57 10.80
CA ALA A 79 18.21 1.17 9.59
C ALA A 79 19.37 2.13 9.92
N ARG A 80 20.47 2.03 9.15
CA ARG A 80 21.69 2.84 9.30
C ARG A 80 21.89 3.78 8.11
N GLY A 81 21.25 3.51 6.98
CA GLY A 81 21.33 4.31 5.77
C GLY A 81 20.70 5.69 5.92
N GLY A 82 21.14 6.65 5.13
CA GLY A 82 20.55 7.99 5.06
C GLY A 82 19.14 8.00 4.48
N TYR A 83 18.79 7.00 3.66
CA TYR A 83 17.48 6.80 3.08
C TYR A 83 16.96 5.39 3.39
N ILE A 84 15.66 5.29 3.64
CA ILE A 84 14.97 4.02 3.86
C ILE A 84 14.09 3.72 2.65
N TRP A 85 14.14 2.48 2.20
CA TRP A 85 13.26 1.91 1.18
C TRP A 85 12.59 0.64 1.69
N PHE A 86 11.26 0.59 1.64
CA PHE A 86 10.50 -0.61 1.98
C PHE A 86 10.29 -1.44 0.72
N VAL A 87 10.52 -2.75 0.79
CA VAL A 87 10.31 -3.69 -0.30
C VAL A 87 9.57 -4.90 0.24
N ASP A 88 8.47 -5.30 -0.40
CA ASP A 88 7.74 -6.50 0.00
C ASP A 88 8.47 -7.76 -0.51
N ALA A 89 8.47 -8.83 0.30
CA ALA A 89 9.30 -10.03 0.08
C ALA A 89 8.86 -10.91 -1.11
N ASP A 90 7.78 -10.55 -1.80
CA ASP A 90 7.25 -11.23 -2.99
C ASP A 90 7.30 -10.37 -4.27
N ASP A 91 7.85 -9.15 -4.15
CA ASP A 91 7.98 -8.19 -5.25
C ASP A 91 9.40 -8.17 -5.84
N THR A 92 9.55 -7.46 -6.96
CA THR A 92 10.83 -7.33 -7.65
C THR A 92 11.04 -5.91 -8.19
N VAL A 93 12.28 -5.62 -8.60
CA VAL A 93 12.64 -4.37 -9.29
C VAL A 93 13.34 -4.67 -10.61
N ASP A 94 13.29 -3.72 -11.54
CA ASP A 94 13.98 -3.86 -12.80
C ASP A 94 15.49 -3.71 -12.63
N ALA A 95 16.26 -4.52 -13.37
CA ALA A 95 17.71 -4.44 -13.36
C ALA A 95 18.19 -3.06 -13.82
N GLY A 96 19.11 -2.46 -13.08
CA GLY A 96 19.65 -1.13 -13.34
C GLY A 96 18.69 0.04 -13.10
N ALA A 97 17.42 -0.21 -12.74
CA ALA A 97 16.39 0.82 -12.67
C ALA A 97 16.61 1.83 -11.53
N LEU A 98 17.30 1.44 -10.47
CA LEU A 98 17.57 2.33 -9.33
C LEU A 98 18.84 3.17 -9.47
N SER A 99 19.67 2.94 -10.47
CA SER A 99 20.91 3.72 -10.64
C SER A 99 20.61 5.22 -10.75
N TYR A 100 19.63 5.59 -11.58
CA TYR A 100 19.24 6.99 -11.76
C TYR A 100 18.57 7.57 -10.51
N ALA A 101 17.67 6.81 -9.87
CA ALA A 101 17.04 7.24 -8.62
C ALA A 101 18.07 7.43 -7.49
N ALA A 102 19.07 6.57 -7.40
CA ALA A 102 20.17 6.71 -6.45
C ALA A 102 21.02 7.97 -6.72
N ASP A 103 21.33 8.25 -7.99
CA ASP A 103 22.05 9.46 -8.39
C ASP A 103 21.28 10.74 -8.01
N ILE A 104 19.96 10.76 -8.19
CA ILE A 104 19.10 11.88 -7.77
C ILE A 104 19.21 12.07 -6.26
N VAL A 105 19.03 11.00 -5.49
CA VAL A 105 19.12 11.04 -4.03
C VAL A 105 20.47 11.59 -3.54
N VAL A 106 21.57 11.12 -4.12
CA VAL A 106 22.92 11.56 -3.73
C VAL A 106 23.16 13.03 -4.09
N ARG A 107 22.71 13.49 -5.26
CA ARG A 107 22.99 14.85 -5.75
C ARG A 107 22.03 15.89 -5.22
N GLN A 108 20.73 15.57 -5.09
CA GLN A 108 19.68 16.55 -4.80
C GLN A 108 19.11 16.42 -3.39
N GLN A 109 19.34 15.31 -2.72
CA GLN A 109 18.95 15.06 -1.32
C GLN A 109 17.48 15.43 -1.00
N PRO A 110 16.49 14.95 -1.79
CA PRO A 110 15.09 15.22 -1.49
C PRO A 110 14.71 14.61 -0.13
N ASP A 111 13.70 15.15 0.52
CA ASP A 111 13.13 14.55 1.72
C ASP A 111 12.49 13.18 1.41
N MET A 112 11.90 13.08 0.21
CA MET A 112 11.33 11.84 -0.33
C MET A 112 11.52 11.82 -1.84
N LEU A 113 11.83 10.66 -2.41
CA LEU A 113 11.78 10.40 -3.83
C LEU A 113 10.65 9.42 -4.11
N LEU A 114 9.72 9.79 -4.98
CA LEU A 114 8.61 8.95 -5.47
C LEU A 114 8.94 8.40 -6.85
N PHE A 115 8.65 7.12 -7.10
CA PHE A 115 8.74 6.54 -8.43
C PHE A 115 7.49 5.72 -8.77
N GLY A 116 7.37 5.36 -10.05
CA GLY A 116 6.25 4.57 -10.54
C GLY A 116 6.38 3.08 -10.25
N MET A 117 5.27 2.38 -10.47
CA MET A 117 5.15 0.94 -10.25
C MET A 117 4.55 0.25 -11.48
N SER A 118 4.96 -1.00 -11.70
CA SER A 118 4.26 -1.94 -12.56
C SER A 118 3.46 -2.93 -11.71
N PHE A 119 2.21 -3.18 -12.08
CA PHE A 119 1.37 -4.21 -11.49
C PHE A 119 1.38 -5.41 -12.42
N ASP A 120 2.04 -6.47 -11.98
CA ASP A 120 2.22 -7.71 -12.75
C ASP A 120 1.18 -8.74 -12.31
N TYR A 121 0.20 -9.02 -13.16
CA TYR A 121 -0.89 -9.97 -12.88
C TYR A 121 -0.53 -11.35 -13.40
N TYR A 122 -0.49 -12.32 -12.49
CA TYR A 122 -0.16 -13.71 -12.79
C TYR A 122 -1.38 -14.60 -12.67
N ARG A 123 -1.59 -15.47 -13.68
CA ARG A 123 -2.58 -16.54 -13.66
C ARG A 123 -1.89 -17.88 -13.94
N ARG A 124 -2.06 -18.85 -13.05
CA ARG A 124 -1.39 -20.17 -13.15
C ARG A 124 0.13 -20.05 -13.36
N GLY A 125 0.77 -19.12 -12.65
CA GLY A 125 2.21 -18.87 -12.71
C GLY A 125 2.70 -18.12 -13.95
N ARG A 126 1.81 -17.69 -14.86
CA ARG A 126 2.19 -16.94 -16.08
C ARG A 126 1.72 -15.49 -15.97
N LEU A 127 2.61 -14.55 -16.30
CA LEU A 127 2.26 -13.14 -16.46
C LEU A 127 1.31 -13.01 -17.66
N TYR A 128 0.10 -12.45 -17.42
CA TYR A 128 -0.88 -12.25 -18.49
C TYR A 128 -1.25 -10.78 -18.73
N ARG A 129 -0.98 -9.91 -17.73
CA ARG A 129 -1.22 -8.47 -17.81
C ARG A 129 -0.18 -7.71 -17.00
N ARG A 130 0.23 -6.55 -17.49
CA ARG A 130 1.04 -5.57 -16.78
C ARG A 130 0.44 -4.19 -16.97
N ASP A 131 0.14 -3.52 -15.86
CA ASP A 131 -0.25 -2.12 -15.86
C ASP A 131 0.90 -1.30 -15.27
N LYS A 132 1.12 -0.11 -15.80
CA LYS A 132 2.10 0.83 -15.24
C LYS A 132 1.37 2.05 -14.70
N LEU A 133 1.68 2.42 -13.48
CA LEU A 133 1.25 3.64 -12.84
C LEU A 133 2.48 4.45 -12.45
N VAL A 134 2.56 5.67 -12.94
CA VAL A 134 3.71 6.55 -12.71
C VAL A 134 3.25 7.90 -12.18
N PRO A 135 4.06 8.58 -11.36
CA PRO A 135 3.77 9.94 -10.92
C PRO A 135 3.51 10.89 -12.09
N PRO A 136 2.65 11.92 -11.90
CA PRO A 136 2.21 12.79 -13.01
C PRO A 136 3.23 13.81 -13.46
N ALA A 137 4.31 14.02 -12.70
CA ALA A 137 5.34 15.02 -12.98
C ALA A 137 6.74 14.46 -12.75
N GLU A 138 7.75 15.06 -13.40
CA GLU A 138 9.16 14.78 -13.15
C GLU A 138 9.84 15.98 -12.50
N GLY A 139 10.76 15.73 -11.56
CA GLY A 139 11.63 16.71 -10.95
C GLY A 139 11.36 16.98 -9.48
N MET A 140 12.09 17.95 -8.93
CA MET A 140 11.97 18.39 -7.55
C MET A 140 10.72 19.26 -7.37
N LEU A 141 9.84 18.83 -6.46
CA LEU A 141 8.60 19.52 -6.12
C LEU A 141 8.63 19.94 -4.65
N ALA A 142 8.01 21.08 -4.33
CA ALA A 142 7.65 21.36 -2.95
C ALA A 142 6.54 20.39 -2.49
N ALA A 143 6.53 20.03 -1.22
CA ALA A 143 5.48 19.13 -0.69
C ALA A 143 4.08 19.76 -0.82
N GLU A 144 3.96 21.09 -0.78
CA GLU A 144 2.72 21.81 -1.06
C GLU A 144 2.16 21.51 -2.44
N ARG A 145 3.02 21.37 -3.45
CA ARG A 145 2.59 20.99 -4.81
C ARG A 145 1.97 19.60 -4.85
N ILE A 146 2.52 18.65 -4.06
CA ILE A 146 1.91 17.31 -3.92
C ILE A 146 0.51 17.41 -3.29
N LYS A 147 0.30 18.32 -2.34
CA LYS A 147 -1.02 18.55 -1.72
C LYS A 147 -2.00 19.19 -2.69
N GLU A 148 -1.56 20.14 -3.50
CA GLU A 148 -2.39 20.79 -4.54
C GLU A 148 -2.85 19.77 -5.59
N ASP A 149 -1.94 18.91 -6.08
CA ASP A 149 -2.19 17.91 -7.09
C ASP A 149 -2.50 16.53 -6.49
N PHE A 150 -2.90 16.48 -5.22
CA PHE A 150 -3.05 15.23 -4.46
C PHE A 150 -3.89 14.17 -5.19
N GLY A 151 -4.97 14.58 -5.85
CA GLY A 151 -5.85 13.69 -6.60
C GLY A 151 -5.13 12.95 -7.75
N GLU A 152 -4.18 13.59 -8.42
CA GLU A 152 -3.39 12.99 -9.49
C GLU A 152 -2.37 11.99 -8.92
N PHE A 153 -1.62 12.39 -7.88
CA PHE A 153 -0.69 11.51 -7.19
C PHE A 153 -1.38 10.32 -6.50
N TYR A 154 -2.58 10.51 -5.96
CA TYR A 154 -3.40 9.44 -5.41
C TYR A 154 -3.84 8.44 -6.49
N SER A 155 -4.31 8.93 -7.65
CA SER A 155 -4.86 8.10 -8.71
C SER A 155 -3.82 7.18 -9.38
N CYS A 156 -2.54 7.53 -9.33
CA CYS A 156 -1.43 6.71 -9.83
C CYS A 156 -0.74 5.87 -8.74
N ASN A 157 -1.35 5.72 -7.55
CA ASN A 157 -0.80 5.01 -6.39
C ASN A 157 0.52 5.58 -5.85
N ALA A 158 0.92 6.77 -6.24
CA ALA A 158 2.15 7.38 -5.75
C ALA A 158 2.13 7.66 -4.24
N LEU A 159 0.93 7.85 -3.67
CA LEU A 159 0.75 8.14 -2.23
C LEU A 159 0.22 6.96 -1.42
N THR A 160 -0.31 5.91 -2.06
CA THR A 160 -1.04 4.83 -1.38
C THR A 160 -0.21 3.62 -0.99
N THR A 161 1.08 3.59 -1.33
CA THR A 161 2.00 2.49 -1.06
C THR A 161 3.29 3.01 -0.43
N ALA A 162 3.98 2.21 0.37
CA ALA A 162 5.27 2.56 0.95
C ALA A 162 6.45 2.15 0.05
N CYS A 163 6.27 1.14 -0.81
CA CYS A 163 7.35 0.48 -1.55
C CYS A 163 7.89 1.28 -2.76
N ASN A 164 7.17 2.29 -3.22
CA ASN A 164 7.59 3.15 -4.34
C ASN A 164 8.26 4.45 -3.88
N LYS A 165 8.94 4.44 -2.73
CA LYS A 165 9.54 5.64 -2.13
C LYS A 165 10.93 5.36 -1.56
N LEU A 166 11.84 6.32 -1.77
CA LEU A 166 13.06 6.45 -0.97
C LEU A 166 12.83 7.62 -0.01
N ILE A 167 12.85 7.36 1.29
CA ILE A 167 12.49 8.34 2.32
C ILE A 167 13.73 8.68 3.13
N ARG A 168 14.06 9.96 3.26
CA ARG A 168 15.21 10.39 4.05
C ARG A 168 14.97 10.02 5.53
N ARG A 169 15.93 9.29 6.10
CA ARG A 169 15.79 8.67 7.43
C ARG A 169 15.57 9.69 8.54
N ASP A 170 16.25 10.85 8.48
CA ASP A 170 16.11 11.89 9.50
C ASP A 170 14.68 12.48 9.54
N ILE A 171 13.98 12.53 8.42
CA ILE A 171 12.56 12.94 8.38
C ILE A 171 11.70 11.97 9.20
N LEU A 172 11.91 10.66 9.02
CA LEU A 172 11.19 9.64 9.80
C LEU A 172 11.48 9.72 11.30
N ILE A 173 12.75 9.91 11.66
CA ILE A 173 13.16 10.04 13.07
C ILE A 173 12.56 11.30 13.69
N ASN A 174 12.68 12.45 13.02
CA ASN A 174 12.27 13.75 13.56
C ASN A 174 10.75 13.91 13.60
N SER A 175 10.02 13.32 12.67
CA SER A 175 8.55 13.33 12.65
C SER A 175 7.95 12.38 13.68
N GLY A 176 8.65 11.30 14.01
CA GLY A 176 8.11 10.20 14.80
C GLY A 176 7.06 9.36 14.03
N THR A 177 6.93 9.56 12.71
CA THR A 177 5.96 8.81 11.88
C THR A 177 6.26 7.31 11.90
N ARG A 178 5.23 6.50 12.12
CA ARG A 178 5.29 5.04 12.19
C ARG A 178 4.13 4.41 11.44
N PHE A 179 4.30 3.17 11.00
CA PHE A 179 3.16 2.36 10.57
C PHE A 179 2.29 2.00 11.77
N HIS A 180 0.98 2.12 11.63
CA HIS A 180 0.02 1.74 12.66
C HIS A 180 -0.08 0.20 12.71
N GLU A 181 0.33 -0.40 13.82
CA GLU A 181 0.45 -1.86 13.98
C GLU A 181 -0.92 -2.55 14.14
N ASP A 182 -1.92 -1.81 14.54
CA ASP A 182 -3.31 -2.23 14.64
C ASP A 182 -4.05 -2.19 13.29
N MET A 183 -3.48 -1.52 12.27
CA MET A 183 -4.05 -1.47 10.92
C MET A 183 -3.59 -2.65 10.06
N ILE A 184 -4.54 -3.29 9.40
CA ILE A 184 -4.28 -4.42 8.48
C ILE A 184 -4.50 -4.09 7.02
N LEU A 185 -4.98 -2.89 6.73
CA LEU A 185 -5.20 -2.40 5.36
C LEU A 185 -5.12 -0.87 5.32
N MET A 186 -4.55 -0.32 4.24
CA MET A 186 -4.28 1.11 4.04
C MET A 186 -3.29 1.71 5.07
N GLU A 187 -2.56 0.90 5.80
CA GLU A 187 -1.49 1.29 6.71
C GLU A 187 -0.42 2.12 6.01
N ASP A 188 -0.08 1.74 4.77
CA ASP A 188 0.85 2.48 3.89
C ASP A 188 0.34 3.87 3.56
N PHE A 189 -0.95 3.98 3.24
CA PHE A 189 -1.53 5.26 2.89
C PHE A 189 -1.58 6.20 4.10
N LEU A 190 -1.99 5.71 5.27
CA LEU A 190 -1.97 6.52 6.50
C LEU A 190 -0.55 6.96 6.87
N PHE A 191 0.42 6.06 6.77
CA PHE A 191 1.83 6.38 6.97
C PHE A 191 2.29 7.53 6.06
N VAL A 192 1.93 7.51 4.77
CA VAL A 192 2.28 8.59 3.84
C VAL A 192 1.55 9.89 4.16
N LEU A 193 0.27 9.84 4.55
CA LEU A 193 -0.50 11.02 4.97
C LEU A 193 0.11 11.69 6.20
N GLU A 194 0.63 10.91 7.15
CA GLU A 194 1.28 11.43 8.35
C GLU A 194 2.71 11.92 8.08
N LEU A 195 3.42 11.32 7.13
CA LEU A 195 4.78 11.70 6.77
C LEU A 195 4.85 12.97 5.91
N LEU A 196 3.93 13.13 4.96
CA LEU A 196 3.97 14.20 3.96
C LEU A 196 4.06 15.62 4.55
N PRO A 197 3.40 15.98 5.66
CA PRO A 197 3.56 17.29 6.32
C PRO A 197 4.97 17.60 6.79
N HIS A 198 5.80 16.58 7.02
CA HIS A 198 7.18 16.73 7.50
C HIS A 198 8.20 16.81 6.36
N CYS A 199 7.77 16.53 5.13
CA CYS A 199 8.60 16.73 3.94
C CYS A 199 8.50 18.17 3.44
N ARG A 200 9.62 18.75 3.01
CA ARG A 200 9.66 20.05 2.29
C ARG A 200 9.81 19.82 0.80
N THR A 201 10.59 18.82 0.43
CA THR A 201 10.96 18.53 -0.94
C THR A 201 10.66 17.07 -1.28
N VAL A 202 10.01 16.87 -2.42
CA VAL A 202 9.70 15.54 -2.97
C VAL A 202 10.20 15.50 -4.40
N TYR A 203 11.08 14.56 -4.72
CA TYR A 203 11.43 14.30 -6.12
C TYR A 203 10.44 13.31 -6.72
N SER A 204 9.79 13.70 -7.78
CA SER A 204 8.85 12.87 -8.54
C SER A 204 9.55 12.30 -9.77
N LEU A 205 9.59 10.97 -9.90
CA LEU A 205 10.24 10.25 -10.98
C LEU A 205 9.21 9.37 -11.71
N PRO A 206 8.80 9.70 -12.96
CA PRO A 206 7.76 8.98 -13.68
C PRO A 206 8.25 7.68 -14.33
N ASP A 207 9.21 7.00 -13.69
CA ASP A 207 9.71 5.68 -14.10
C ASP A 207 9.12 4.57 -13.25
N ALA A 208 8.59 3.53 -13.88
CA ALA A 208 8.04 2.36 -13.20
C ALA A 208 9.18 1.41 -12.83
N ILE A 209 9.81 1.65 -11.67
CA ILE A 209 10.97 0.92 -11.16
C ILE A 209 10.56 -0.35 -10.44
N TYR A 210 9.49 -0.29 -9.66
CA TYR A 210 9.02 -1.35 -8.78
C TYR A 210 8.00 -2.23 -9.50
N ARG A 211 8.09 -3.56 -9.32
CA ARG A 211 7.17 -4.54 -9.87
C ARG A 211 6.38 -5.20 -8.75
N TYR A 212 5.14 -4.77 -8.60
CA TYR A 212 4.20 -5.33 -7.66
C TYR A 212 3.58 -6.60 -8.24
N ARG A 213 3.81 -7.74 -7.58
CA ARG A 213 3.31 -9.03 -8.03
C ARG A 213 1.90 -9.28 -7.52
N GLN A 214 0.96 -9.51 -8.43
CA GLN A 214 -0.41 -9.91 -8.11
C GLN A 214 -0.69 -11.34 -8.57
N ALA A 215 -0.85 -12.26 -7.62
CA ALA A 215 -1.31 -13.61 -7.90
C ALA A 215 -2.84 -13.66 -7.81
N GLU A 216 -3.51 -14.17 -8.86
CA GLU A 216 -4.92 -14.53 -8.79
C GLU A 216 -5.06 -15.91 -8.15
N ASP A 217 -5.12 -15.99 -6.82
CA ASP A 217 -5.45 -17.19 -6.08
C ASP A 217 -6.61 -16.98 -5.09
N GLU A 218 -7.26 -18.09 -4.72
CA GLU A 218 -8.39 -18.05 -3.78
C GLU A 218 -7.98 -17.63 -2.36
N LYS A 219 -6.72 -17.87 -1.96
CA LYS A 219 -6.20 -17.49 -0.62
C LYS A 219 -6.05 -15.99 -0.51
N SER A 220 -5.49 -15.33 -1.54
CA SER A 220 -5.36 -13.87 -1.59
C SER A 220 -6.73 -13.17 -1.61
N ALA A 221 -7.72 -13.77 -2.28
CA ALA A 221 -9.08 -13.27 -2.27
C ALA A 221 -9.72 -13.39 -0.86
N TYR A 222 -9.52 -14.52 -0.18
CA TYR A 222 -10.05 -14.76 1.17
C TYR A 222 -9.43 -13.83 2.22
N TYR A 223 -8.12 -13.63 2.16
CA TYR A 223 -7.39 -12.75 3.07
C TYR A 223 -7.82 -11.28 2.90
N ARG A 224 -8.03 -10.85 1.66
CA ARG A 224 -8.60 -9.52 1.37
C ARG A 224 -10.02 -9.35 1.92
N LEU A 225 -10.83 -10.41 1.91
CA LEU A 225 -12.18 -10.40 2.48
C LEU A 225 -12.21 -10.15 3.99
N GLN A 226 -11.35 -10.83 4.74
CA GLN A 226 -11.23 -10.60 6.18
C GLN A 226 -10.79 -9.15 6.45
N LYS A 227 -9.80 -8.67 5.74
CA LYS A 227 -9.32 -7.29 5.86
C LYS A 227 -10.41 -6.23 5.60
N ILE A 228 -11.27 -6.46 4.60
CA ILE A 228 -12.38 -5.53 4.28
C ILE A 228 -13.44 -5.48 5.39
N ALA A 229 -13.65 -6.56 6.13
CA ALA A 229 -14.60 -6.58 7.23
C ALA A 229 -14.19 -5.61 8.37
N ASP A 230 -12.88 -5.48 8.58
CA ASP A 230 -12.32 -4.66 9.66
C ASP A 230 -12.10 -3.18 9.23
N LEU A 231 -12.17 -2.89 7.96
CA LEU A 231 -11.80 -1.60 7.36
C LEU A 231 -12.67 -0.41 7.80
N ALA A 232 -13.90 -0.66 8.28
CA ALA A 232 -14.76 0.41 8.79
C ALA A 232 -14.13 1.14 10.00
N GLU A 233 -13.26 0.45 10.77
CA GLU A 233 -12.59 1.02 11.94
C GLU A 233 -11.40 1.92 11.54
N TYR A 234 -10.80 1.68 10.37
CA TYR A 234 -9.60 2.39 9.90
C TYR A 234 -9.86 3.55 8.95
N ILE A 235 -11.10 3.70 8.48
CA ILE A 235 -11.44 4.78 7.54
C ILE A 235 -11.37 6.14 8.19
N GLN A 236 -11.75 6.25 9.46
CA GLN A 236 -11.76 7.54 10.16
C GLN A 236 -10.34 8.12 10.30
N PRO A 237 -9.32 7.35 10.76
CA PRO A 237 -7.93 7.84 10.77
C PRO A 237 -7.43 8.33 9.41
N ILE A 238 -7.83 7.67 8.31
CA ILE A 238 -7.46 8.09 6.95
C ILE A 238 -8.16 9.38 6.56
N ALA A 239 -9.47 9.48 6.80
CA ALA A 239 -10.23 10.71 6.54
C ALA A 239 -9.68 11.89 7.35
N ASP A 240 -9.35 11.67 8.61
CA ASP A 240 -8.71 12.66 9.49
C ASP A 240 -7.31 13.07 8.98
N GLY A 241 -6.54 12.11 8.47
CA GLY A 241 -5.25 12.34 7.83
C GLY A 241 -5.38 13.23 6.59
N ILE A 242 -6.34 12.93 5.71
CA ILE A 242 -6.66 13.72 4.53
C ILE A 242 -7.10 15.14 4.92
N CYS A 243 -7.98 15.28 5.91
CA CYS A 243 -8.43 16.58 6.41
C CYS A 243 -7.29 17.41 7.01
N ARG A 244 -6.38 16.79 7.77
CA ARG A 244 -5.21 17.46 8.34
C ARG A 244 -4.28 18.06 7.28
N LEU A 245 -4.20 17.44 6.10
CA LEU A 245 -3.40 17.97 4.98
C LEU A 245 -3.99 19.21 4.33
N GLN A 246 -5.25 19.55 4.61
CA GLN A 246 -5.96 20.69 4.01
C GLN A 246 -5.94 20.68 2.47
N ILE A 247 -6.04 19.49 1.88
CA ILE A 247 -6.01 19.35 0.42
C ILE A 247 -7.31 19.82 -0.23
N PRO A 248 -7.26 20.47 -1.39
CA PRO A 248 -8.45 21.06 -2.04
C PRO A 248 -9.54 20.04 -2.42
N CYS A 249 -9.17 18.77 -2.57
CA CYS A 249 -10.07 17.68 -3.00
C CYS A 249 -10.36 16.65 -1.90
N ALA A 250 -10.20 17.02 -0.61
CA ALA A 250 -10.33 16.10 0.52
C ALA A 250 -11.65 15.32 0.52
N GLU A 251 -12.79 15.99 0.33
CA GLU A 251 -14.11 15.37 0.27
C GLU A 251 -14.21 14.38 -0.90
N ALA A 252 -13.80 14.79 -2.10
CA ALA A 252 -13.87 13.95 -3.29
C ALA A 252 -12.98 12.70 -3.18
N ILE A 253 -11.83 12.80 -2.52
CA ILE A 253 -10.94 11.64 -2.28
C ILE A 253 -11.57 10.72 -1.24
N THR A 254 -12.10 11.26 -0.16
CA THR A 254 -12.79 10.49 0.87
C THR A 254 -13.98 9.73 0.26
N GLU A 255 -14.80 10.39 -0.57
CA GLU A 255 -15.86 9.74 -1.32
C GLU A 255 -15.35 8.59 -2.20
N LYS A 256 -14.28 8.79 -2.97
CA LYS A 256 -13.68 7.74 -3.81
C LYS A 256 -13.21 6.53 -2.99
N ILE A 257 -12.65 6.76 -1.80
CA ILE A 257 -12.25 5.69 -0.89
C ILE A 257 -13.48 4.90 -0.44
N TYR A 258 -14.54 5.57 0.01
CA TYR A 258 -15.79 4.91 0.38
C TYR A 258 -16.44 4.15 -0.79
N GLU A 259 -16.44 4.72 -1.99
CA GLU A 259 -16.92 4.03 -3.20
C GLU A 259 -16.11 2.77 -3.51
N MET A 260 -14.78 2.86 -3.45
CA MET A 260 -13.89 1.72 -3.68
C MET A 260 -14.19 0.59 -2.68
N LEU A 261 -14.30 0.92 -1.40
CA LEU A 261 -14.60 -0.04 -0.34
C LEU A 261 -15.99 -0.66 -0.49
N LEU A 262 -16.98 0.14 -0.85
CA LEU A 262 -18.32 -0.35 -1.14
C LEU A 262 -18.31 -1.31 -2.33
N ARG A 263 -17.66 -0.95 -3.43
CA ARG A 263 -17.53 -1.80 -4.63
C ARG A 263 -16.80 -3.13 -4.30
N GLN A 264 -15.70 -3.07 -3.56
CA GLN A 264 -14.97 -4.27 -3.13
C GLN A 264 -15.80 -5.14 -2.21
N SER A 265 -16.46 -4.57 -1.21
CA SER A 265 -17.34 -5.31 -0.30
C SER A 265 -18.46 -6.02 -1.05
N MET A 266 -19.08 -5.36 -2.03
CA MET A 266 -20.13 -5.94 -2.84
C MET A 266 -19.61 -7.03 -3.79
N ALA A 267 -18.47 -6.83 -4.44
CA ALA A 267 -17.85 -7.83 -5.30
C ALA A 267 -17.55 -9.13 -4.53
N TYR A 268 -17.09 -9.01 -3.31
CA TYR A 268 -16.76 -10.16 -2.47
C TYR A 268 -18.00 -10.82 -1.83
N ALA A 269 -19.08 -10.09 -1.59
CA ALA A 269 -20.33 -10.66 -1.07
C ALA A 269 -20.93 -11.76 -1.98
N SER A 270 -20.53 -11.78 -3.27
CA SER A 270 -20.95 -12.80 -4.23
C SER A 270 -20.20 -14.13 -4.10
N LEU A 271 -19.06 -14.18 -3.41
CA LEU A 271 -18.14 -15.33 -3.45
C LEU A 271 -18.41 -16.42 -2.40
N ARG A 272 -18.94 -16.11 -1.19
CA ARG A 272 -19.23 -17.13 -0.15
C ARG A 272 -20.44 -16.79 0.74
N GLN A 273 -21.31 -17.78 1.03
CA GLN A 273 -22.57 -17.59 1.76
C GLN A 273 -22.42 -17.21 3.25
N ILE A 274 -21.42 -17.70 3.96
CA ILE A 274 -21.28 -17.51 5.42
C ILE A 274 -20.74 -16.11 5.77
N GLN A 275 -19.79 -15.60 4.99
CA GLN A 275 -19.18 -14.28 5.19
C GLN A 275 -20.01 -13.15 4.55
N ARG A 276 -20.96 -13.50 3.72
CA ARG A 276 -21.82 -12.57 3.00
C ARG A 276 -22.57 -11.60 3.91
N ARG A 277 -23.06 -12.05 5.08
CA ARG A 277 -23.81 -11.20 6.02
C ARG A 277 -22.92 -10.11 6.62
N LEU A 278 -21.69 -10.47 7.01
CA LEU A 278 -20.72 -9.52 7.57
C LEU A 278 -20.31 -8.48 6.53
N VAL A 279 -19.93 -8.92 5.33
CA VAL A 279 -19.53 -8.03 4.22
C VAL A 279 -20.70 -7.11 3.80
N LEU A 280 -21.93 -7.60 3.77
CA LEU A 280 -23.10 -6.77 3.46
C LEU A 280 -23.43 -5.76 4.57
N HIS A 281 -23.17 -6.09 5.82
CA HIS A 281 -23.30 -5.14 6.93
C HIS A 281 -22.29 -4.00 6.77
N GLN A 282 -21.03 -4.29 6.45
CA GLN A 282 -19.98 -3.29 6.17
C GLN A 282 -20.30 -2.46 4.91
N ALA A 283 -20.73 -3.10 3.83
CA ALA A 283 -21.19 -2.39 2.63
C ALA A 283 -22.32 -1.39 2.94
N GLY A 284 -23.21 -1.73 3.88
CA GLY A 284 -24.24 -0.81 4.37
C GLY A 284 -23.65 0.43 5.04
N LYS A 285 -22.63 0.28 5.90
CA LYS A 285 -21.95 1.41 6.55
C LYS A 285 -21.27 2.32 5.52
N TYR A 286 -20.62 1.76 4.51
CA TYR A 286 -19.99 2.57 3.44
C TYR A 286 -21.04 3.29 2.58
N ALA A 287 -22.17 2.65 2.30
CA ALA A 287 -23.27 3.29 1.57
C ALA A 287 -23.89 4.46 2.35
N GLU A 288 -23.93 4.38 3.69
CA GLU A 288 -24.41 5.46 4.55
C GLU A 288 -23.50 6.70 4.52
N ALA A 289 -22.19 6.50 4.29
CA ALA A 289 -21.21 7.58 4.23
C ALA A 289 -21.12 8.28 2.85
N LEU A 290 -21.78 7.72 1.81
CA LEU A 290 -21.74 8.26 0.46
C LEU A 290 -22.96 9.12 0.14
N PRO A 291 -22.83 10.14 -0.73
CA PRO A 291 -23.98 10.82 -1.33
C PRO A 291 -24.94 9.82 -1.97
N TYR A 292 -26.24 10.03 -1.78
CA TYR A 292 -27.28 9.09 -2.24
C TYR A 292 -27.13 8.67 -3.71
N LYS A 293 -26.79 9.62 -4.59
CA LYS A 293 -26.64 9.34 -6.02
C LYS A 293 -25.54 8.31 -6.31
N ASN A 294 -24.43 8.39 -5.59
CA ASN A 294 -23.27 7.49 -5.76
C ASN A 294 -23.59 6.09 -5.22
N ALA A 295 -24.13 6.00 -4.01
CA ALA A 295 -24.55 4.73 -3.41
C ALA A 295 -25.63 4.02 -4.25
N PHE A 296 -26.60 4.76 -4.79
CA PHE A 296 -27.66 4.22 -5.63
C PHE A 296 -27.17 3.75 -7.00
N GLY A 297 -26.26 4.51 -7.64
CA GLY A 297 -25.64 4.14 -8.91
C GLY A 297 -24.85 2.83 -8.81
N ILE A 298 -24.06 2.67 -7.74
CA ILE A 298 -23.31 1.45 -7.46
C ILE A 298 -24.27 0.27 -7.21
N TRP A 299 -25.34 0.49 -6.45
CA TRP A 299 -26.36 -0.51 -6.17
C TRP A 299 -27.06 -1.00 -7.45
N ILE A 300 -27.48 -0.09 -8.35
CA ILE A 300 -28.12 -0.44 -9.63
C ILE A 300 -27.18 -1.27 -10.50
N HIS A 301 -25.94 -0.82 -10.65
CA HIS A 301 -24.95 -1.54 -11.46
C HIS A 301 -24.75 -2.97 -10.97
N TYR A 302 -24.68 -3.15 -9.66
CA TYR A 302 -24.48 -4.46 -9.05
C TYR A 302 -25.72 -5.35 -9.18
N ARG A 303 -26.94 -4.79 -9.05
CA ARG A 303 -28.21 -5.50 -9.23
C ARG A 303 -28.35 -6.07 -10.64
N LEU A 304 -27.95 -5.32 -11.65
CA LEU A 304 -28.02 -5.76 -13.04
C LEU A 304 -27.03 -6.88 -13.35
N SER A 305 -25.95 -6.97 -12.57
CA SER A 305 -24.90 -7.90 -12.88
C SER A 305 -24.95 -9.26 -12.16
N HIS A 306 -25.51 -9.46 -10.96
CA HIS A 306 -25.34 -10.81 -10.29
C HIS A 306 -26.07 -11.03 -8.94
N MET A 307 -27.03 -10.23 -8.47
CA MET A 307 -27.55 -10.35 -7.10
C MET A 307 -28.77 -11.26 -6.93
N ARG A 308 -28.74 -12.12 -5.87
CA ARG A 308 -29.93 -12.79 -5.38
C ARG A 308 -30.83 -11.84 -4.59
N HIS A 309 -32.13 -12.13 -4.56
CA HIS A 309 -33.20 -11.26 -4.05
C HIS A 309 -33.00 -10.65 -2.65
N GLU A 310 -32.46 -11.42 -1.70
CA GLU A 310 -32.24 -10.99 -0.30
C GLU A 310 -31.21 -9.84 -0.15
N THR A 311 -30.19 -9.84 -0.94
CA THR A 311 -29.14 -8.79 -0.94
C THR A 311 -29.71 -7.49 -1.52
N ALA A 312 -30.58 -7.60 -2.53
CA ALA A 312 -31.26 -6.47 -3.13
C ALA A 312 -32.19 -5.78 -2.12
N VAL A 313 -32.91 -6.55 -1.30
CA VAL A 313 -33.81 -6.04 -0.26
C VAL A 313 -33.02 -5.30 0.83
N PHE A 314 -31.91 -5.86 1.30
CA PHE A 314 -31.06 -5.21 2.32
C PHE A 314 -30.52 -3.85 1.85
N LEU A 315 -29.92 -3.80 0.67
CA LEU A 315 -29.37 -2.55 0.13
C LEU A 315 -30.47 -1.52 -0.21
N LYS A 316 -31.65 -1.99 -0.65
CA LYS A 316 -32.82 -1.13 -0.89
C LYS A 316 -33.31 -0.47 0.40
N SER A 317 -33.32 -1.20 1.52
CA SER A 317 -33.71 -0.65 2.83
C SER A 317 -32.71 0.40 3.31
N LYS A 318 -31.41 0.19 3.11
CA LYS A 318 -30.35 1.15 3.47
C LYS A 318 -30.36 2.40 2.59
N CYS A 319 -30.54 2.24 1.28
CA CYS A 319 -30.72 3.38 0.36
C CYS A 319 -32.00 4.19 0.64
N ALA A 320 -33.05 3.56 1.17
CA ALA A 320 -34.27 4.25 1.57
C ALA A 320 -34.09 5.11 2.83
N LEU A 321 -33.24 4.63 3.79
CA LEU A 321 -32.85 5.40 4.97
C LEU A 321 -32.02 6.64 4.61
N LEU A 322 -31.11 6.52 3.63
CA LEU A 322 -30.33 7.64 3.11
C LEU A 322 -31.20 8.71 2.42
N LYS A 323 -32.35 8.29 1.80
CA LYS A 323 -33.30 9.24 1.23
C LYS A 323 -34.02 10.10 2.27
N GLN A 324 -34.23 9.58 3.48
CA GLN A 324 -34.96 10.29 4.54
C GLN A 324 -34.08 11.31 5.27
N ASN A 325 -32.74 11.19 5.15
CA ASN A 325 -31.76 12.02 5.84
C ASN A 325 -31.07 13.06 4.92
N CYS A 326 -31.49 13.18 3.65
CA CYS A 326 -31.06 14.27 2.78
C CYS A 326 -32.16 15.35 2.73
N PRO A 327 -31.84 16.62 3.02
CA PRO A 327 -32.74 17.74 2.86
C PRO A 327 -33.08 18.02 1.38
#